data_12a98b442b359ec69612630115ed0c04
#
_entry.id   12a98b442b359ec69612630115ed0c04
#
_cell.length_a   1.000
_cell.length_b   1.000
_cell.length_c   1.000
_cell.angle_alpha   90.00
_cell.angle_beta   90.00
_cell.angle_gamma   90.00
#
_symmetry.space_group_name_H-M   'P 1'
#
loop_
_entity.id
_entity.type
_entity.pdbx_description
1 polymer ?
#
loop_
_entity_poly.entity_id
_entity_poly.type
_entity_poly.pdbx_seq_one_letter_code
_entity_poly.pdbx_strand_id
1 'polypeptide(L)'
;MNERTIELHDIAPKEFWGAQDTHLETIKRYYPKLKIVARGTTLKVFGEKEELDEFENRFNRLMLHFTRYNNIDDNVIDRVIQSNTYEEQRMPNQDKILVHGIGGKLIKALTPNQQKLVDYVAKNDMVFAVGPAGTGKTYTGVALAVKALKEKQVKRIILTRPAVEAGENLGFLPGDMKEKLDPYMQPLYDALRDMLPPQTLDDYLLKGIIQIAPLAFMRGRTLDNAFVILDEAQNTTHSQMKMFLTRMGKSAKFIITGDPGQVDLPRRTISGLKEALLVLKDIDGIGIIYLDDKDIVRHRLVKKVIDAYKSIENND
;
A
#
# COMPACT_ATOMS: atom_id res chain seq x y z
N MET A 1 14.24 14.91 42.58
CA MET A 1 14.37 13.94 41.48
C MET A 1 13.17 13.02 41.58
N ASN A 2 12.27 13.08 40.62
CA ASN A 2 11.03 12.29 40.65
C ASN A 2 11.30 10.92 40.04
N GLU A 3 10.48 9.91 40.39
CA GLU A 3 10.54 8.56 39.83
C GLU A 3 9.21 8.25 39.11
N ARG A 4 9.30 7.61 37.95
CA ARG A 4 8.20 6.96 37.27
C ARG A 4 8.51 5.47 37.10
N THR A 5 7.52 4.64 37.37
CA THR A 5 7.62 3.20 37.13
C THR A 5 6.59 2.83 36.07
N ILE A 6 7.04 2.22 34.96
CA ILE A 6 6.22 1.78 33.85
C ILE A 6 6.36 0.26 33.73
N GLU A 7 5.27 -0.45 33.58
CA GLU A 7 5.27 -1.89 33.40
C GLU A 7 4.91 -2.28 31.96
N LEU A 8 5.64 -3.22 31.41
CA LEU A 8 5.38 -3.82 30.10
C LEU A 8 4.32 -4.92 30.27
N HIS A 9 3.04 -4.53 30.21
CA HIS A 9 1.93 -5.49 30.26
C HIS A 9 1.79 -6.22 28.94
N ASP A 10 1.77 -7.56 28.97
CA ASP A 10 1.61 -8.43 27.80
C ASP A 10 2.67 -8.25 26.69
N ILE A 11 3.83 -7.69 27.04
CA ILE A 11 4.95 -7.46 26.13
C ILE A 11 6.13 -8.33 26.55
N ALA A 12 6.68 -9.13 25.65
CA ALA A 12 7.89 -9.90 25.88
C ALA A 12 9.12 -8.94 25.94
N PRO A 13 9.80 -8.79 27.10
CA PRO A 13 10.87 -7.80 27.25
C PRO A 13 12.02 -7.97 26.25
N LYS A 14 12.41 -9.22 25.94
CA LYS A 14 13.49 -9.52 24.98
C LYS A 14 13.18 -9.04 23.57
N GLU A 15 11.93 -9.11 23.17
CA GLU A 15 11.49 -8.67 21.84
C GLU A 15 11.37 -7.15 21.78
N PHE A 16 10.91 -6.53 22.87
CA PHE A 16 10.75 -5.08 22.96
C PHE A 16 12.09 -4.35 23.06
N TRP A 17 13.01 -4.83 23.94
CA TRP A 17 14.31 -4.20 24.13
C TRP A 17 15.31 -4.52 23.01
N GLY A 18 15.01 -5.52 22.15
CA GLY A 18 15.91 -5.98 21.11
C GLY A 18 17.05 -6.87 21.61
N ALA A 19 17.86 -7.37 20.69
CA ALA A 19 19.02 -8.18 21.00
C ALA A 19 20.04 -7.33 21.79
N GLN A 20 20.44 -7.79 22.99
CA GLN A 20 21.37 -7.07 23.89
C GLN A 20 20.89 -5.65 24.26
N ASP A 21 19.57 -5.47 24.40
CA ASP A 21 18.95 -4.19 24.78
C ASP A 21 19.23 -3.02 23.80
N THR A 22 19.47 -3.32 22.53
CA THR A 22 19.80 -2.29 21.50
C THR A 22 18.77 -1.19 21.42
N HIS A 23 17.47 -1.52 21.45
CA HIS A 23 16.38 -0.54 21.40
C HIS A 23 16.34 0.32 22.68
N LEU A 24 16.62 -0.27 23.84
CA LEU A 24 16.71 0.47 25.09
C LEU A 24 17.85 1.50 25.04
N GLU A 25 19.00 1.14 24.49
CA GLU A 25 20.13 2.06 24.33
C GLU A 25 19.80 3.18 23.33
N THR A 26 19.10 2.87 22.25
CA THR A 26 18.60 3.90 21.31
C THR A 26 17.64 4.85 22.00
N ILE A 27 16.69 4.37 22.80
CA ILE A 27 15.76 5.20 23.57
C ILE A 27 16.51 6.11 24.54
N LYS A 28 17.49 5.58 25.31
CA LYS A 28 18.31 6.36 26.25
C LYS A 28 19.02 7.54 25.61
N ARG A 29 19.49 7.40 24.36
CA ARG A 29 20.17 8.48 23.63
C ARG A 29 19.29 9.71 23.40
N TYR A 30 17.99 9.53 23.30
CA TYR A 30 17.04 10.63 23.14
C TYR A 30 16.76 11.39 24.44
N TYR A 31 17.05 10.75 25.60
CA TYR A 31 16.76 11.31 26.92
C TYR A 31 18.00 11.34 27.79
N PRO A 32 19.05 12.10 27.44
CA PRO A 32 20.33 12.12 28.15
C PRO A 32 20.21 12.66 29.58
N LYS A 33 19.15 13.39 29.91
CA LYS A 33 18.89 13.93 31.26
C LYS A 33 18.11 12.97 32.14
N LEU A 34 17.56 11.89 31.60
CA LEU A 34 16.82 10.89 32.35
C LEU A 34 17.72 9.69 32.69
N LYS A 35 17.63 9.22 33.94
CA LYS A 35 18.22 7.93 34.30
C LYS A 35 17.19 6.84 34.11
N ILE A 36 17.39 6.00 33.09
CA ILE A 36 16.46 4.92 32.64
C ILE A 36 17.06 3.57 33.04
N VAL A 37 16.32 2.77 33.82
CA VAL A 37 16.72 1.43 34.24
C VAL A 37 15.60 0.43 33.95
N ALA A 38 15.86 -0.53 33.07
CA ALA A 38 14.96 -1.64 32.80
C ALA A 38 15.37 -2.89 33.61
N ARG A 39 14.40 -3.57 34.22
CA ARG A 39 14.59 -4.88 34.88
C ARG A 39 13.39 -5.76 34.61
N GLY A 40 13.59 -6.76 33.75
CA GLY A 40 12.49 -7.62 33.29
C GLY A 40 11.40 -6.79 32.60
N THR A 41 10.18 -6.86 33.12
CA THR A 41 9.01 -6.12 32.60
C THR A 41 8.90 -4.70 33.17
N THR A 42 9.72 -4.32 34.15
CA THR A 42 9.62 -3.04 34.86
C THR A 42 10.66 -2.05 34.35
N LEU A 43 10.22 -0.86 33.96
CA LEU A 43 11.06 0.29 33.58
C LEU A 43 10.94 1.37 34.67
N LYS A 44 12.07 1.73 35.28
CA LYS A 44 12.17 2.85 36.22
C LYS A 44 12.90 4.01 35.59
N VAL A 45 12.30 5.18 35.63
CA VAL A 45 12.82 6.41 35.02
C VAL A 45 12.89 7.51 36.11
N PHE A 46 14.04 8.17 36.18
CA PHE A 46 14.30 9.23 37.17
C PHE A 46 14.67 10.52 36.45
N GLY A 47 14.08 11.64 36.85
CA GLY A 47 14.36 12.96 36.28
C GLY A 47 13.47 14.07 36.80
N GLU A 48 13.42 15.19 36.09
CA GLU A 48 12.50 16.28 36.38
C GLU A 48 11.09 15.94 35.88
N LYS A 49 10.08 16.53 36.50
CA LYS A 49 8.68 16.17 36.26
C LYS A 49 8.27 16.32 34.79
N GLU A 50 8.64 17.44 34.17
CA GLU A 50 8.28 17.73 32.78
C GLU A 50 8.91 16.72 31.78
N GLU A 51 10.19 16.36 32.00
CA GLU A 51 10.91 15.38 31.17
C GLU A 51 10.35 13.97 31.37
N LEU A 52 9.91 13.62 32.59
CA LEU A 52 9.27 12.36 32.90
C LEU A 52 7.90 12.24 32.23
N ASP A 53 7.10 13.29 32.24
CA ASP A 53 5.76 13.31 31.62
C ASP A 53 5.87 13.22 30.09
N GLU A 54 6.87 13.89 29.51
CA GLU A 54 7.17 13.76 28.06
C GLU A 54 7.63 12.36 27.70
N PHE A 55 8.57 11.81 28.46
CA PHE A 55 9.06 10.44 28.27
C PHE A 55 7.93 9.42 28.35
N GLU A 56 7.12 9.47 29.39
CA GLU A 56 6.02 8.54 29.63
C GLU A 56 5.04 8.56 28.46
N ASN A 57 4.70 9.74 27.93
CA ASN A 57 3.80 9.91 26.82
C ASN A 57 4.35 9.23 25.53
N ARG A 58 5.63 9.49 25.21
CA ARG A 58 6.27 8.93 24.03
C ARG A 58 6.56 7.45 24.18
N PHE A 59 6.94 7.00 25.36
CA PHE A 59 7.18 5.60 25.66
C PHE A 59 5.89 4.76 25.59
N ASN A 60 4.78 5.29 26.11
CA ASN A 60 3.47 4.65 25.96
C ASN A 60 3.06 4.48 24.49
N ARG A 61 3.45 5.41 23.61
CA ARG A 61 3.25 5.27 22.16
C ARG A 61 4.10 4.14 21.58
N LEU A 62 5.34 3.97 22.03
CA LEU A 62 6.20 2.85 21.61
C LEU A 62 5.63 1.52 22.06
N MET A 63 5.16 1.41 23.32
CA MET A 63 4.50 0.21 23.82
C MET A 63 3.25 -0.12 23.00
N LEU A 64 2.41 0.87 22.74
CA LEU A 64 1.21 0.71 21.92
C LEU A 64 1.55 0.27 20.50
N HIS A 65 2.63 0.81 19.91
CA HIS A 65 3.14 0.38 18.61
C HIS A 65 3.56 -1.08 18.64
N PHE A 66 4.35 -1.48 19.65
CA PHE A 66 4.81 -2.86 19.76
C PHE A 66 3.66 -3.84 20.01
N THR A 67 2.70 -3.53 20.89
CA THR A 67 1.51 -4.36 21.12
C THR A 67 0.70 -4.58 19.84
N ARG A 68 0.71 -3.60 18.91
CA ARG A 68 -0.03 -3.69 17.64
C ARG A 68 0.71 -4.41 16.54
N TYR A 69 2.02 -4.21 16.47
CA TYR A 69 2.80 -4.62 15.31
C TYR A 69 3.78 -5.75 15.61
N ASN A 70 3.95 -6.07 16.90
CA ASN A 70 4.94 -7.02 17.42
C ASN A 70 6.33 -6.80 16.80
N ASN A 71 6.62 -5.54 16.47
CA ASN A 71 7.89 -5.11 15.88
C ASN A 71 8.22 -3.69 16.31
N ILE A 72 9.50 -3.49 16.67
CA ILE A 72 10.10 -2.18 16.94
C ILE A 72 11.51 -2.22 16.36
N ASP A 73 11.89 -1.18 15.65
CA ASP A 73 13.23 -0.98 15.12
C ASP A 73 13.67 0.48 15.37
N ASP A 74 14.93 0.79 15.11
CA ASP A 74 15.49 2.12 15.32
C ASP A 74 14.72 3.20 14.55
N ASN A 75 14.22 2.91 13.34
CA ASN A 75 13.44 3.88 12.55
C ASN A 75 12.07 4.16 13.19
N VAL A 76 11.46 3.16 13.82
CA VAL A 76 10.20 3.32 14.57
C VAL A 76 10.47 4.15 15.81
N ILE A 77 11.55 3.87 16.58
CA ILE A 77 11.94 4.60 17.78
C ILE A 77 12.18 6.08 17.42
N ASP A 78 12.98 6.34 16.39
CA ASP A 78 13.30 7.69 15.92
C ASP A 78 12.04 8.46 15.55
N ARG A 79 11.16 7.86 14.76
CA ARG A 79 9.92 8.49 14.33
C ARG A 79 8.98 8.80 15.48
N VAL A 80 8.79 7.86 16.42
CA VAL A 80 7.85 8.02 17.54
C VAL A 80 8.39 9.04 18.57
N ILE A 81 9.69 9.06 18.80
CA ILE A 81 10.31 9.98 19.75
C ILE A 81 10.47 11.40 19.18
N GLN A 82 10.75 11.56 17.87
CA GLN A 82 10.95 12.87 17.26
C GLN A 82 9.64 13.56 16.81
N SER A 83 8.52 12.84 16.74
CA SER A 83 7.26 13.42 16.30
C SER A 83 6.69 14.39 17.33
N ASN A 84 6.79 15.69 17.01
CA ASN A 84 6.27 16.80 17.84
C ASN A 84 4.82 17.20 17.48
N THR A 85 4.14 16.51 16.59
CA THR A 85 2.87 16.97 16.04
C THR A 85 1.66 16.46 16.80
N TYR A 86 0.88 17.39 17.31
CA TYR A 86 -0.48 17.21 17.87
C TYR A 86 -1.45 16.53 16.87
N GLU A 87 -1.11 16.45 15.59
CA GLU A 87 -1.92 15.81 14.56
C GLU A 87 -1.88 14.27 14.60
N GLU A 88 -0.88 13.66 15.26
CA GLU A 88 -0.82 12.20 15.46
C GLU A 88 -1.62 11.69 16.68
N GLN A 89 -2.28 12.57 17.43
CA GLN A 89 -3.18 12.19 18.54
C GLN A 89 -4.50 11.55 18.08
N ARG A 90 -4.80 11.55 16.79
CA ARG A 90 -5.77 10.61 16.26
C ARG A 90 -5.08 9.24 16.22
N MET A 91 -5.35 8.41 17.23
CA MET A 91 -5.07 6.97 17.18
C MET A 91 -5.31 6.50 15.74
N PRO A 92 -4.34 5.78 15.10
CA PRO A 92 -4.68 5.10 13.87
C PRO A 92 -5.77 4.10 14.26
N ASN A 93 -7.02 4.45 13.96
CA ASN A 93 -8.18 3.62 14.18
C ASN A 93 -7.87 2.21 13.69
N GLN A 94 -8.36 1.18 14.37
CA GLN A 94 -8.49 -0.16 13.80
C GLN A 94 -9.10 -0.10 12.40
N ASP A 95 -9.88 0.94 12.10
CA ASP A 95 -10.48 1.25 10.80
C ASP A 95 -9.47 1.51 9.66
N LYS A 96 -8.19 1.74 9.95
CA LYS A 96 -7.15 2.00 8.93
C LYS A 96 -6.42 0.74 8.43
N ILE A 97 -6.58 -0.40 9.10
CA ILE A 97 -6.01 -1.66 8.64
C ILE A 97 -6.89 -2.17 7.50
N LEU A 98 -6.31 -2.31 6.33
CA LEU A 98 -6.98 -2.85 5.16
C LEU A 98 -7.02 -4.37 5.21
N VAL A 99 -5.87 -4.99 5.49
CA VAL A 99 -5.73 -6.45 5.52
C VAL A 99 -4.69 -6.86 6.56
N HIS A 100 -4.95 -7.96 7.27
CA HIS A 100 -3.94 -8.72 7.99
C HIS A 100 -3.25 -9.66 7.00
N GLY A 101 -2.01 -9.37 6.66
CA GLY A 101 -1.19 -10.15 5.75
C GLY A 101 -0.45 -11.29 6.42
N ILE A 102 0.48 -11.91 5.68
CA ILE A 102 1.28 -13.05 6.16
C ILE A 102 2.26 -12.60 7.25
N GLY A 103 2.52 -13.50 8.21
CA GLY A 103 3.48 -13.23 9.29
C GLY A 103 3.10 -12.07 10.22
N GLY A 104 1.80 -11.74 10.33
CA GLY A 104 1.33 -10.63 11.16
C GLY A 104 1.51 -9.24 10.51
N LYS A 105 1.92 -9.17 9.25
CA LYS A 105 2.06 -7.91 8.50
C LYS A 105 0.73 -7.17 8.44
N LEU A 106 0.69 -5.96 8.97
CA LEU A 106 -0.49 -5.10 8.90
C LEU A 106 -0.42 -4.22 7.65
N ILE A 107 -1.33 -4.45 6.72
CA ILE A 107 -1.43 -3.69 5.48
C ILE A 107 -2.42 -2.56 5.70
N LYS A 108 -1.93 -1.33 5.56
CA LYS A 108 -2.67 -0.10 5.78
C LYS A 108 -2.29 0.98 4.78
N ALA A 109 -3.10 2.01 4.66
CA ALA A 109 -2.70 3.22 3.96
C ALA A 109 -1.55 3.89 4.72
N LEU A 110 -0.43 4.13 4.04
CA LEU A 110 0.80 4.70 4.61
C LEU A 110 0.86 6.22 4.45
N THR A 111 0.14 6.78 3.47
CA THR A 111 0.15 8.20 3.14
C THR A 111 -1.27 8.79 3.16
N PRO A 112 -1.40 10.13 3.30
CA PRO A 112 -2.71 10.78 3.26
C PRO A 112 -3.47 10.52 1.95
N ASN A 113 -2.79 10.48 0.79
CA ASN A 113 -3.46 10.23 -0.48
C ASN A 113 -3.85 8.75 -0.65
N GLN A 114 -3.06 7.81 -0.12
CA GLN A 114 -3.52 6.41 -0.01
C GLN A 114 -4.76 6.29 0.88
N GLN A 115 -4.85 7.04 1.98
CA GLN A 115 -6.06 7.06 2.80
C GLN A 115 -7.25 7.65 2.04
N LYS A 116 -7.05 8.74 1.29
CA LYS A 116 -8.11 9.26 0.41
C LYS A 116 -8.57 8.24 -0.63
N LEU A 117 -7.64 7.43 -1.19
CA LEU A 117 -8.01 6.33 -2.09
C LEU A 117 -8.96 5.34 -1.40
N VAL A 118 -8.68 4.96 -0.15
CA VAL A 118 -9.56 4.10 0.65
C VAL A 118 -10.96 4.75 0.79
N ASP A 119 -11.00 6.02 1.14
CA ASP A 119 -12.25 6.75 1.35
C ASP A 119 -13.06 6.90 0.05
N TYR A 120 -12.37 7.10 -1.09
CA TYR A 120 -13.00 7.19 -2.41
C TYR A 120 -13.61 5.86 -2.85
N VAL A 121 -12.90 4.75 -2.64
CA VAL A 121 -13.42 3.40 -2.95
C VAL A 121 -14.63 3.04 -2.08
N ALA A 122 -14.68 3.52 -0.85
CA ALA A 122 -15.85 3.32 0.00
C ALA A 122 -17.10 4.04 -0.54
N LYS A 123 -16.93 5.21 -1.17
CA LYS A 123 -18.03 6.10 -1.61
C LYS A 123 -18.42 5.93 -3.06
N ASN A 124 -17.53 5.42 -3.92
CA ASN A 124 -17.74 5.33 -5.36
C ASN A 124 -17.70 3.89 -5.83
N ASP A 125 -18.36 3.59 -6.92
CA ASP A 125 -18.34 2.27 -7.54
C ASP A 125 -17.13 2.12 -8.49
N MET A 126 -16.64 3.23 -9.03
CA MET A 126 -15.46 3.26 -9.89
C MET A 126 -14.49 4.34 -9.40
N VAL A 127 -13.21 4.00 -9.26
CA VAL A 127 -12.16 4.93 -8.80
C VAL A 127 -10.94 4.85 -9.70
N PHE A 128 -10.50 6.01 -10.18
CA PHE A 128 -9.22 6.18 -10.85
C PHE A 128 -8.17 6.63 -9.84
N ALA A 129 -7.13 5.83 -9.65
CA ALA A 129 -5.98 6.14 -8.81
C ALA A 129 -4.77 6.43 -9.70
N VAL A 130 -4.42 7.70 -9.82
CA VAL A 130 -3.47 8.22 -10.81
C VAL A 130 -2.26 8.81 -10.12
N GLY A 131 -1.05 8.57 -10.63
CA GLY A 131 0.17 9.15 -10.08
C GLY A 131 1.43 8.36 -10.39
N PRO A 132 2.60 8.82 -9.94
CA PRO A 132 3.89 8.22 -10.24
C PRO A 132 4.02 6.77 -9.77
N ALA A 133 4.96 6.03 -10.40
CA ALA A 133 5.30 4.69 -9.95
C ALA A 133 5.85 4.70 -8.51
N GLY A 134 5.50 3.66 -7.73
CA GLY A 134 5.96 3.52 -6.34
C GLY A 134 5.12 4.26 -5.29
N THR A 135 4.01 4.91 -5.67
CA THR A 135 3.06 5.54 -4.73
C THR A 135 2.09 4.55 -4.09
N GLY A 136 2.18 3.26 -4.41
CA GLY A 136 1.38 2.21 -3.80
C GLY A 136 -0.04 2.07 -4.34
N LYS A 137 -0.37 2.67 -5.50
CA LYS A 137 -1.71 2.60 -6.13
C LYS A 137 -2.23 1.17 -6.24
N THR A 138 -1.49 0.35 -6.95
CA THR A 138 -1.83 -1.05 -7.21
C THR A 138 -1.89 -1.86 -5.93
N TYR A 139 -0.89 -1.73 -5.06
CA TYR A 139 -0.82 -2.44 -3.79
C TYR A 139 -2.00 -2.11 -2.86
N THR A 140 -2.32 -0.82 -2.71
CA THR A 140 -3.49 -0.37 -1.94
C THR A 140 -4.80 -0.85 -2.57
N GLY A 141 -4.91 -0.82 -3.91
CA GLY A 141 -6.05 -1.35 -4.63
C GLY A 141 -6.27 -2.85 -4.38
N VAL A 142 -5.20 -3.65 -4.46
CA VAL A 142 -5.26 -5.10 -4.17
C VAL A 142 -5.64 -5.35 -2.70
N ALA A 143 -5.12 -4.55 -1.76
CA ALA A 143 -5.50 -4.66 -0.36
C ALA A 143 -7.00 -4.39 -0.14
N LEU A 144 -7.56 -3.38 -0.80
CA LEU A 144 -8.99 -3.08 -0.76
C LEU A 144 -9.83 -4.21 -1.37
N ALA A 145 -9.37 -4.81 -2.47
CA ALA A 145 -10.04 -5.95 -3.09
C ALA A 145 -10.05 -7.18 -2.17
N VAL A 146 -8.91 -7.50 -1.54
CA VAL A 146 -8.82 -8.62 -0.58
C VAL A 146 -9.68 -8.34 0.65
N LYS A 147 -9.73 -7.11 1.15
CA LYS A 147 -10.64 -6.71 2.23
C LYS A 147 -12.09 -6.95 1.85
N ALA A 148 -12.53 -6.44 0.70
CA ALA A 148 -13.90 -6.59 0.22
C ALA A 148 -14.30 -8.07 0.02
N LEU A 149 -13.37 -8.92 -0.42
CA LEU A 149 -13.59 -10.36 -0.54
C LEU A 149 -13.74 -11.02 0.85
N LYS A 150 -12.84 -10.73 1.80
CA LYS A 150 -12.89 -11.25 3.17
C LYS A 150 -14.17 -10.82 3.90
N GLU A 151 -14.61 -9.59 3.68
CA GLU A 151 -15.87 -9.04 4.23
C GLU A 151 -17.13 -9.46 3.45
N LYS A 152 -16.98 -10.30 2.42
CA LYS A 152 -18.08 -10.82 1.57
C LYS A 152 -18.88 -9.71 0.85
N GLN A 153 -18.30 -8.54 0.66
CA GLN A 153 -18.88 -7.46 -0.13
C GLN A 153 -18.90 -7.82 -1.62
N VAL A 154 -17.90 -8.61 -2.06
CA VAL A 154 -17.80 -9.15 -3.41
C VAL A 154 -17.57 -10.66 -3.36
N LYS A 155 -17.86 -11.35 -4.46
CA LYS A 155 -17.66 -12.80 -4.57
C LYS A 155 -16.35 -13.18 -5.24
N ARG A 156 -15.71 -12.26 -5.95
CA ARG A 156 -14.47 -12.52 -6.69
C ARG A 156 -13.62 -11.25 -6.87
N ILE A 157 -12.35 -11.46 -7.09
CA ILE A 157 -11.39 -10.42 -7.46
C ILE A 157 -10.93 -10.70 -8.89
N ILE A 158 -10.87 -9.66 -9.71
CA ILE A 158 -10.38 -9.74 -11.08
C ILE A 158 -9.28 -8.69 -11.25
N LEU A 159 -8.07 -9.14 -11.50
CA LEU A 159 -6.91 -8.29 -11.73
C LEU A 159 -6.52 -8.38 -13.19
N THR A 160 -6.35 -7.24 -13.83
CA THR A 160 -6.03 -7.19 -15.26
C THR A 160 -5.04 -6.08 -15.58
N ARG A 161 -4.25 -6.30 -16.60
CA ARG A 161 -3.32 -5.33 -17.21
C ARG A 161 -3.45 -5.34 -18.71
N PRO A 162 -3.21 -4.19 -19.39
CA PRO A 162 -2.98 -4.21 -20.83
C PRO A 162 -1.70 -4.99 -21.12
N ALA A 163 -1.75 -5.85 -22.14
CA ALA A 163 -0.54 -6.45 -22.68
C ALA A 163 0.10 -5.42 -23.62
N VAL A 164 1.18 -4.80 -23.21
CA VAL A 164 2.01 -3.95 -24.05
C VAL A 164 3.36 -4.61 -24.23
N GLU A 165 3.82 -4.66 -25.46
CA GLU A 165 5.18 -5.08 -25.79
C GLU A 165 6.12 -3.93 -25.45
N ALA A 166 6.67 -3.93 -24.24
CA ALA A 166 7.68 -2.95 -23.83
C ALA A 166 9.03 -3.24 -24.50
N GLY A 167 9.08 -2.97 -25.81
CA GLY A 167 10.31 -3.14 -26.62
C GLY A 167 10.72 -4.58 -26.94
N GLU A 168 10.10 -5.58 -26.33
CA GLU A 168 10.32 -7.00 -26.62
C GLU A 168 9.06 -7.59 -27.28
N ASN A 169 9.21 -8.11 -28.49
CA ASN A 169 8.09 -8.77 -29.19
C ASN A 169 7.70 -10.05 -28.45
N LEU A 170 6.53 -10.09 -27.84
CA LEU A 170 5.93 -11.26 -27.20
C LEU A 170 5.94 -12.51 -28.13
N GLY A 171 5.99 -12.31 -29.44
CA GLY A 171 6.10 -13.36 -30.42
C GLY A 171 7.37 -14.21 -30.32
N PHE A 172 8.46 -13.68 -29.78
CA PHE A 172 9.73 -14.40 -29.66
C PHE A 172 9.87 -15.19 -28.36
N LEU A 173 8.99 -15.00 -27.37
CA LEU A 173 9.05 -15.79 -26.15
C LEU A 173 8.50 -17.20 -26.39
N PRO A 174 9.16 -18.27 -25.90
CA PRO A 174 8.63 -19.62 -25.95
C PRO A 174 7.43 -19.78 -25.02
N GLY A 175 6.55 -20.73 -25.32
CA GLY A 175 5.38 -21.04 -24.50
C GLY A 175 4.04 -20.55 -25.07
N ASP A 176 2.96 -20.91 -24.39
CA ASP A 176 1.62 -20.47 -24.75
C ASP A 176 1.39 -18.98 -24.38
N MET A 177 0.27 -18.40 -24.80
CA MET A 177 -0.04 -16.99 -24.58
C MET A 177 -0.11 -16.65 -23.08
N LYS A 178 -0.51 -17.57 -22.24
CA LYS A 178 -0.59 -17.39 -20.79
C LYS A 178 0.80 -17.34 -20.18
N GLU A 179 1.66 -18.29 -20.51
CA GLU A 179 3.04 -18.35 -20.05
C GLU A 179 3.84 -17.10 -20.45
N LYS A 180 3.61 -16.57 -21.66
CA LYS A 180 4.25 -15.34 -22.14
C LYS A 180 3.81 -14.09 -21.36
N LEU A 181 2.58 -14.07 -20.85
CA LEU A 181 2.01 -12.92 -20.16
C LEU A 181 2.19 -12.97 -18.64
N ASP A 182 2.47 -14.15 -18.07
CA ASP A 182 2.66 -14.33 -16.62
C ASP A 182 3.72 -13.40 -16.01
N PRO A 183 4.89 -13.13 -16.62
CA PRO A 183 5.86 -12.19 -16.07
C PRO A 183 5.30 -10.77 -15.89
N TYR A 184 4.44 -10.32 -16.78
CA TYR A 184 3.81 -8.99 -16.70
C TYR A 184 2.77 -8.90 -15.58
N MET A 185 2.22 -10.04 -15.15
CA MET A 185 1.26 -10.13 -14.07
C MET A 185 1.91 -10.33 -12.69
N GLN A 186 3.23 -10.60 -12.66
CA GLN A 186 3.97 -10.91 -11.43
C GLN A 186 3.75 -9.89 -10.29
N PRO A 187 3.74 -8.55 -10.52
CA PRO A 187 3.49 -7.60 -9.45
C PRO A 187 2.11 -7.74 -8.78
N LEU A 188 1.11 -8.23 -9.51
CA LEU A 188 -0.22 -8.50 -8.96
C LEU A 188 -0.22 -9.77 -8.10
N TYR A 189 0.51 -10.81 -8.52
CA TYR A 189 0.72 -12.02 -7.71
C TYR A 189 1.49 -11.69 -6.43
N ASP A 190 2.52 -10.87 -6.50
CA ASP A 190 3.35 -10.50 -5.34
C ASP A 190 2.53 -9.72 -4.31
N ALA A 191 1.68 -8.79 -4.75
CA ALA A 191 0.76 -8.09 -3.86
C ALA A 191 -0.21 -9.06 -3.16
N LEU A 192 -0.77 -10.03 -3.88
CA LEU A 192 -1.67 -11.03 -3.29
C LEU A 192 -0.95 -11.96 -2.30
N ARG A 193 0.30 -12.36 -2.62
CA ARG A 193 1.14 -13.20 -1.74
C ARG A 193 1.45 -12.52 -0.41
N ASP A 194 1.55 -11.22 -0.36
CA ASP A 194 1.71 -10.46 0.88
C ASP A 194 0.44 -10.50 1.77
N MET A 195 -0.73 -10.70 1.16
CA MET A 195 -2.05 -10.50 1.78
C MET A 195 -2.81 -11.79 2.09
N LEU A 196 -2.47 -12.87 1.42
CA LEU A 196 -3.15 -14.17 1.52
C LEU A 196 -2.14 -15.29 1.75
N PRO A 197 -2.44 -16.24 2.67
CA PRO A 197 -1.63 -17.44 2.82
C PRO A 197 -1.51 -18.19 1.48
N PRO A 198 -0.34 -18.80 1.16
CA PRO A 198 -0.11 -19.44 -0.14
C PRO A 198 -1.20 -20.45 -0.52
N GLN A 199 -1.56 -21.35 0.40
CA GLN A 199 -2.62 -22.36 0.18
C GLN A 199 -3.99 -21.72 -0.12
N THR A 200 -4.31 -20.60 0.54
CA THR A 200 -5.56 -19.86 0.31
C THR A 200 -5.56 -19.18 -1.06
N LEU A 201 -4.43 -18.60 -1.44
CA LEU A 201 -4.28 -17.95 -2.75
C LEU A 201 -4.41 -18.98 -3.87
N ASP A 202 -3.73 -20.11 -3.77
CA ASP A 202 -3.78 -21.19 -4.76
C ASP A 202 -5.20 -21.75 -4.90
N ASP A 203 -5.90 -21.98 -3.79
CA ASP A 203 -7.30 -22.42 -3.78
C ASP A 203 -8.24 -21.39 -4.45
N TYR A 204 -8.02 -20.10 -4.18
CA TYR A 204 -8.83 -19.04 -4.78
C TYR A 204 -8.57 -18.87 -6.28
N LEU A 205 -7.33 -19.04 -6.73
CA LEU A 205 -6.98 -19.05 -8.14
C LEU A 205 -7.59 -20.27 -8.85
N LEU A 206 -7.49 -21.46 -8.26
CA LEU A 206 -8.04 -22.68 -8.82
C LEU A 206 -9.57 -22.62 -8.95
N LYS A 207 -10.25 -22.09 -7.95
CA LYS A 207 -11.72 -21.92 -7.94
C LYS A 207 -12.21 -20.72 -8.75
N GLY A 208 -11.31 -19.92 -9.30
CA GLY A 208 -11.66 -18.71 -10.04
C GLY A 208 -12.28 -17.60 -9.17
N ILE A 209 -12.11 -17.68 -7.83
CA ILE A 209 -12.46 -16.60 -6.90
C ILE A 209 -11.53 -15.40 -7.13
N ILE A 210 -10.24 -15.66 -7.36
CA ILE A 210 -9.28 -14.66 -7.83
C ILE A 210 -8.91 -15.02 -9.28
N GLN A 211 -8.99 -14.05 -10.16
CA GLN A 211 -8.61 -14.19 -11.57
C GLN A 211 -7.58 -13.12 -11.92
N ILE A 212 -6.49 -13.54 -12.53
CA ILE A 212 -5.48 -12.63 -13.08
C ILE A 212 -5.39 -12.93 -14.56
N ALA A 213 -5.69 -11.94 -15.40
CA ALA A 213 -5.77 -12.14 -16.84
C ALA A 213 -5.49 -10.83 -17.61
N PRO A 214 -4.94 -10.91 -18.81
CA PRO A 214 -4.78 -9.77 -19.70
C PRO A 214 -6.10 -9.06 -19.99
N LEU A 215 -6.04 -7.75 -20.23
CA LEU A 215 -7.22 -6.92 -20.49
C LEU A 215 -8.08 -7.43 -21.68
N ALA A 216 -7.46 -8.01 -22.69
CA ALA A 216 -8.19 -8.56 -23.83
C ALA A 216 -9.21 -9.64 -23.45
N PHE A 217 -8.97 -10.39 -22.37
CA PHE A 217 -9.85 -11.45 -21.87
C PHE A 217 -11.08 -10.91 -21.12
N MET A 218 -11.18 -9.61 -20.96
CA MET A 218 -12.37 -8.95 -20.37
C MET A 218 -13.46 -8.69 -21.43
N ARG A 219 -13.12 -8.79 -22.71
CA ARG A 219 -14.08 -8.56 -23.80
C ARG A 219 -15.25 -9.57 -23.75
N GLY A 220 -16.48 -9.07 -23.89
CA GLY A 220 -17.69 -9.89 -23.90
C GLY A 220 -18.15 -10.39 -22.52
N ARG A 221 -17.43 -10.07 -21.46
CA ARG A 221 -17.81 -10.43 -20.09
C ARG A 221 -18.68 -9.35 -19.43
N THR A 222 -19.50 -9.75 -18.47
CA THR A 222 -20.11 -8.87 -17.48
C THR A 222 -19.55 -9.25 -16.11
N LEU A 223 -19.01 -8.28 -15.39
CA LEU A 223 -18.24 -8.51 -14.16
C LEU A 223 -19.10 -8.18 -12.95
N ASP A 224 -20.06 -9.06 -12.66
CA ASP A 224 -20.98 -8.93 -11.51
C ASP A 224 -20.34 -9.38 -10.20
N ASN A 225 -20.72 -8.74 -9.09
CA ASN A 225 -20.31 -9.06 -7.72
C ASN A 225 -18.78 -9.22 -7.61
N ALA A 226 -18.03 -8.36 -8.29
CA ALA A 226 -16.58 -8.47 -8.42
C ALA A 226 -15.89 -7.16 -8.01
N PHE A 227 -14.73 -7.32 -7.38
CA PHE A 227 -13.78 -6.21 -7.26
C PHE A 227 -12.76 -6.33 -8.39
N VAL A 228 -12.74 -5.34 -9.26
CA VAL A 228 -11.97 -5.40 -10.51
C VAL A 228 -10.90 -4.32 -10.50
N ILE A 229 -9.67 -4.70 -10.81
CA ILE A 229 -8.54 -3.76 -10.91
C ILE A 229 -7.97 -3.82 -12.31
N LEU A 230 -7.93 -2.66 -12.98
CA LEU A 230 -7.13 -2.45 -14.18
C LEU A 230 -5.86 -1.71 -13.78
N ASP A 231 -4.73 -2.41 -13.84
CA ASP A 231 -3.42 -1.83 -13.52
C ASP A 231 -2.67 -1.44 -14.80
N GLU A 232 -1.75 -0.47 -14.72
CA GLU A 232 -1.02 0.13 -15.84
C GLU A 232 -1.95 0.66 -16.96
N ALA A 233 -3.05 1.28 -16.54
CA ALA A 233 -4.12 1.71 -17.44
C ALA A 233 -3.71 2.78 -18.44
N GLN A 234 -2.59 3.51 -18.23
CA GLN A 234 -2.04 4.46 -19.20
C GLN A 234 -1.68 3.78 -20.53
N ASN A 235 -1.45 2.46 -20.48
CA ASN A 235 -1.09 1.64 -21.65
C ASN A 235 -2.32 1.04 -22.35
N THR A 236 -3.51 1.55 -22.08
CA THR A 236 -4.73 1.22 -22.84
C THR A 236 -4.94 2.21 -23.98
N THR A 237 -5.47 1.71 -25.09
CA THR A 237 -6.06 2.57 -26.14
C THR A 237 -7.46 3.03 -25.72
N HIS A 238 -8.01 4.04 -26.42
CA HIS A 238 -9.40 4.48 -26.26
C HIS A 238 -10.40 3.30 -26.25
N SER A 239 -10.32 2.45 -27.28
CA SER A 239 -11.25 1.33 -27.44
C SER A 239 -11.12 0.27 -26.34
N GLN A 240 -9.90 0.02 -25.84
CA GLN A 240 -9.65 -0.90 -24.74
C GLN A 240 -10.20 -0.34 -23.41
N MET A 241 -9.94 0.92 -23.12
CA MET A 241 -10.48 1.58 -21.93
C MET A 241 -12.01 1.57 -21.92
N LYS A 242 -12.64 2.03 -23.01
CA LYS A 242 -14.10 2.01 -23.16
C LYS A 242 -14.66 0.60 -23.02
N MET A 243 -14.04 -0.36 -23.69
CA MET A 243 -14.42 -1.78 -23.58
C MET A 243 -14.39 -2.23 -22.13
N PHE A 244 -13.33 -1.95 -21.38
CA PHE A 244 -13.17 -2.37 -19.99
C PHE A 244 -14.20 -1.72 -19.06
N LEU A 245 -14.32 -0.41 -19.09
CA LEU A 245 -15.24 0.34 -18.21
C LEU A 245 -16.69 -0.12 -18.37
N THR A 246 -17.08 -0.49 -19.60
CA THR A 246 -18.42 -1.02 -19.89
C THR A 246 -18.63 -2.49 -19.51
N ARG A 247 -17.65 -3.15 -18.88
CA ARG A 247 -17.80 -4.51 -18.32
C ARG A 247 -18.37 -4.51 -16.91
N MET A 248 -18.51 -3.34 -16.28
CA MET A 248 -19.02 -3.22 -14.95
C MET A 248 -20.43 -3.79 -14.85
N GLY A 249 -20.59 -4.77 -13.97
CA GLY A 249 -21.84 -5.43 -13.70
C GLY A 249 -22.45 -5.04 -12.36
N LYS A 250 -23.51 -5.74 -11.96
CA LYS A 250 -24.20 -5.46 -10.69
C LYS A 250 -23.28 -5.70 -9.49
N SER A 251 -23.32 -4.80 -8.51
CA SER A 251 -22.55 -4.89 -7.28
C SER A 251 -21.05 -5.11 -7.52
N ALA A 252 -20.51 -4.49 -8.59
CA ALA A 252 -19.09 -4.49 -8.87
C ALA A 252 -18.45 -3.21 -8.35
N LYS A 253 -17.18 -3.30 -8.00
CA LYS A 253 -16.29 -2.17 -7.69
C LYS A 253 -15.08 -2.20 -8.60
N PHE A 254 -14.78 -1.05 -9.21
CA PHE A 254 -13.66 -0.93 -10.15
C PHE A 254 -12.62 0.04 -9.62
N ILE A 255 -11.35 -0.37 -9.67
CA ILE A 255 -10.20 0.53 -9.50
C ILE A 255 -9.38 0.51 -10.78
N ILE A 256 -9.07 1.70 -11.28
CA ILE A 256 -8.21 1.90 -12.44
C ILE A 256 -6.94 2.61 -11.96
N THR A 257 -5.80 1.93 -12.01
CA THR A 257 -4.51 2.48 -11.59
C THR A 257 -3.63 2.78 -12.81
N GLY A 258 -2.87 3.87 -12.75
CA GLY A 258 -1.96 4.21 -13.84
C GLY A 258 -1.11 5.45 -13.57
N ASP A 259 -0.08 5.60 -14.40
CA ASP A 259 0.81 6.75 -14.44
C ASP A 259 0.75 7.41 -15.82
N PRO A 260 0.06 8.55 -15.97
CA PRO A 260 -0.02 9.24 -17.26
C PRO A 260 1.32 9.70 -17.84
N GLY A 261 2.38 9.71 -17.02
CA GLY A 261 3.75 10.05 -17.44
C GLY A 261 4.51 8.87 -18.06
N GLN A 262 4.08 7.62 -17.81
CA GLN A 262 4.77 6.41 -18.26
C GLN A 262 3.93 5.66 -19.32
N VAL A 263 3.77 6.28 -20.50
CA VAL A 263 2.99 5.71 -21.59
C VAL A 263 3.90 4.98 -22.56
N ASP A 264 3.75 3.64 -22.65
CA ASP A 264 4.52 2.75 -23.53
C ASP A 264 3.79 2.43 -24.84
N LEU A 265 2.70 3.13 -25.13
CA LEU A 265 1.95 2.96 -26.37
C LEU A 265 2.75 3.46 -27.58
N PRO A 266 2.51 2.88 -28.78
CA PRO A 266 3.14 3.36 -30.02
C PRO A 266 2.96 4.86 -30.22
N ARG A 267 3.97 5.51 -30.80
CA ARG A 267 3.90 6.95 -31.13
C ARG A 267 2.62 7.28 -31.90
N ARG A 268 1.94 8.36 -31.51
CA ARG A 268 0.63 8.84 -32.01
C ARG A 268 -0.60 8.11 -31.46
N THR A 269 -0.47 7.12 -30.57
CA THR A 269 -1.63 6.51 -29.91
C THR A 269 -1.94 7.28 -28.63
N ILE A 270 -3.17 7.80 -28.53
CA ILE A 270 -3.63 8.49 -27.33
C ILE A 270 -3.93 7.47 -26.24
N SER A 271 -3.43 7.70 -25.05
CA SER A 271 -3.72 6.87 -23.88
C SER A 271 -5.21 6.97 -23.50
N GLY A 272 -5.88 5.83 -23.43
CA GLY A 272 -7.28 5.74 -23.01
C GLY A 272 -7.48 6.21 -21.57
N LEU A 273 -6.46 6.09 -20.69
CA LEU A 273 -6.50 6.65 -19.34
C LEU A 273 -6.60 8.18 -19.38
N LYS A 274 -5.74 8.84 -20.15
CA LYS A 274 -5.77 10.31 -20.26
C LYS A 274 -7.13 10.82 -20.72
N GLU A 275 -7.72 10.17 -21.71
CA GLU A 275 -9.04 10.53 -22.20
C GLU A 275 -10.14 10.24 -21.17
N ALA A 276 -10.12 9.07 -20.51
CA ALA A 276 -11.10 8.72 -19.49
C ALA A 276 -11.13 9.74 -18.34
N LEU A 277 -9.95 10.21 -17.89
CA LEU A 277 -9.85 11.24 -16.85
C LEU A 277 -10.50 12.58 -17.24
N LEU A 278 -10.53 12.91 -18.54
CA LEU A 278 -11.16 14.13 -19.03
C LEU A 278 -12.68 14.00 -19.13
N VAL A 279 -13.17 12.87 -19.67
CA VAL A 279 -14.57 12.71 -19.99
C VAL A 279 -15.42 12.19 -18.83
N LEU A 280 -14.80 11.57 -17.82
CA LEU A 280 -15.53 10.93 -16.71
C LEU A 280 -15.46 11.71 -15.38
N LYS A 281 -14.76 12.83 -15.32
CA LYS A 281 -14.48 13.58 -14.09
C LYS A 281 -15.73 14.05 -13.33
N ASP A 282 -16.81 14.32 -14.05
CA ASP A 282 -18.04 14.92 -13.50
C ASP A 282 -19.20 13.90 -13.42
N ILE A 283 -18.90 12.59 -13.55
CA ILE A 283 -19.92 11.53 -13.47
C ILE A 283 -20.07 11.08 -12.01
N ASP A 284 -21.28 11.13 -11.48
CA ASP A 284 -21.60 10.64 -10.15
C ASP A 284 -21.29 9.13 -10.02
N GLY A 285 -20.73 8.72 -8.86
CA GLY A 285 -20.26 7.35 -8.64
C GLY A 285 -18.87 7.05 -9.18
N ILE A 286 -18.19 8.01 -9.87
CA ILE A 286 -16.81 7.91 -10.32
C ILE A 286 -15.94 8.86 -9.48
N GLY A 287 -14.93 8.31 -8.82
CA GLY A 287 -13.93 9.07 -8.08
C GLY A 287 -12.58 9.12 -8.81
N ILE A 288 -11.93 10.27 -8.81
CA ILE A 288 -10.56 10.41 -9.33
C ILE A 288 -9.67 10.92 -8.20
N ILE A 289 -8.60 10.21 -7.91
CA ILE A 289 -7.61 10.56 -6.90
C ILE A 289 -6.22 10.63 -7.52
N TYR A 290 -5.49 11.70 -7.22
CA TYR A 290 -4.12 11.89 -7.64
C TYR A 290 -3.17 11.64 -6.48
N LEU A 291 -2.24 10.74 -6.68
CA LEU A 291 -1.10 10.49 -5.79
C LEU A 291 0.11 11.25 -6.36
N ASP A 292 0.99 11.70 -5.50
CA ASP A 292 2.14 12.52 -5.89
C ASP A 292 3.48 11.94 -5.38
N ASP A 293 4.58 12.67 -5.62
CA ASP A 293 5.92 12.25 -5.21
C ASP A 293 6.07 12.07 -3.68
N LYS A 294 5.19 12.67 -2.86
CA LYS A 294 5.19 12.51 -1.40
C LYS A 294 4.64 11.14 -0.98
N ASP A 295 3.87 10.50 -1.86
CA ASP A 295 3.32 9.17 -1.64
C ASP A 295 4.31 8.05 -2.01
N ILE A 296 5.48 8.39 -2.58
CA ILE A 296 6.46 7.39 -2.99
C ILE A 296 7.07 6.71 -1.77
N VAL A 297 6.69 5.44 -1.57
CA VAL A 297 7.23 4.56 -0.53
C VAL A 297 8.33 3.70 -1.14
N ARG A 298 9.53 4.25 -1.22
CA ARG A 298 10.70 3.55 -1.79
C ARG A 298 11.92 3.73 -0.90
N HIS A 299 12.89 2.84 -1.07
CA HIS A 299 14.19 2.97 -0.41
C HIS A 299 14.83 4.35 -0.73
N ARG A 300 15.42 5.00 0.28
CA ARG A 300 15.99 6.35 0.17
C ARG A 300 16.99 6.50 -1.00
N LEU A 301 17.76 5.43 -1.28
CA LEU A 301 18.69 5.43 -2.41
C LEU A 301 17.98 5.48 -3.76
N VAL A 302 16.87 4.76 -3.92
CA VAL A 302 16.09 4.76 -5.18
C VAL A 302 15.56 6.15 -5.49
N LYS A 303 15.11 6.89 -4.47
CA LYS A 303 14.70 8.30 -4.66
C LYS A 303 15.86 9.15 -5.21
N LYS A 304 17.06 9.03 -4.61
CA LYS A 304 18.25 9.76 -5.09
C LYS A 304 18.64 9.39 -6.53
N VAL A 305 18.50 8.12 -6.90
CA VAL A 305 18.76 7.67 -8.28
C VAL A 305 17.77 8.31 -9.25
N ILE A 306 16.48 8.32 -8.93
CA ILE A 306 15.45 8.95 -9.78
C ILE A 306 15.72 10.45 -9.94
N ASP A 307 16.03 11.14 -8.84
CA ASP A 307 16.32 12.58 -8.87
C ASP A 307 17.55 12.88 -9.73
N ALA A 308 18.58 12.03 -9.68
CA ALA A 308 19.78 12.18 -10.51
C ALA A 308 19.48 12.00 -12.01
N TYR A 309 18.65 11.02 -12.39
CA TYR A 309 18.26 10.85 -13.81
C TYR A 309 17.36 11.99 -14.32
N LYS A 310 16.40 12.45 -13.52
CA LYS A 310 15.56 13.62 -13.85
C LYS A 310 16.39 14.89 -14.15
N SER A 311 17.53 15.06 -13.49
CA SER A 311 18.41 16.23 -13.74
C SER A 311 19.08 16.20 -15.12
N ILE A 312 19.24 15.03 -15.74
CA ILE A 312 19.79 14.88 -17.10
C ILE A 312 18.68 15.16 -18.13
N GLU A 313 17.48 14.59 -17.92
CA GLU A 313 16.33 14.75 -18.82
C GLU A 313 15.83 16.21 -18.95
N ASN A 314 16.06 17.04 -17.92
CA ASN A 314 15.69 18.47 -17.96
C ASN A 314 16.77 19.36 -18.62
N ASN A 315 17.93 18.81 -18.97
CA ASN A 315 19.04 19.55 -19.61
C ASN A 315 19.16 19.26 -21.13
N ASP A 316 18.36 18.38 -21.66
CA ASP A 316 18.17 18.10 -23.08
C ASP A 316 16.85 18.72 -23.60
#